data_58c19379ec819e892b246e2ac118e075
#
_entry.id   58c19379ec819e892b246e2ac118e075
#
_cell.length_a   1.000
_cell.length_b   1.000
_cell.length_c   1.000
_cell.angle_alpha   90.00
_cell.angle_beta   90.00
_cell.angle_gamma   90.00
#
_symmetry.space_group_name_H-M   'P 1'
#
loop_
_entity.id
_entity.type
_entity.pdbx_description
1 polymer ?
#
loop_
_entity_poly.entity_id
_entity_poly.type
_entity_poly.pdbx_seq_one_letter_code
_entity_poly.pdbx_strand_id
1 'polypeptide(L)'
;MVIGNHTKKYTAKNPAIKWLTERFVARLDGLVGDISADSVPATNPLEVGAGEGVISLKMHERFGTAVGLDLPDAGLRAEWRSRPGPHYLHGDAENLPFRDEQFDLVVCVEVLEHLRDPAAGLRELARVTSRHLLLSVPHEPFFRGSNLLTGRYVKELGNTPGHLNHWTGAGFARFVAEVGTVRKIASPYPWTIIWATKH
;
A
#
# COMPACT_ATOMS: atom_id res chain seq x y z
N MET A 1 -3.73 19.51 -7.07
CA MET A 1 -2.65 18.59 -7.50
C MET A 1 -2.17 17.89 -6.25
N VAL A 2 -2.54 16.63 -6.04
CA VAL A 2 -2.04 15.84 -4.90
C VAL A 2 -0.63 15.41 -5.32
N ILE A 3 0.38 16.02 -4.69
CA ILE A 3 1.78 15.61 -4.92
C ILE A 3 1.98 14.36 -4.07
N GLY A 4 2.06 13.21 -4.72
CA GLY A 4 2.50 11.98 -4.08
C GLY A 4 3.84 12.24 -3.40
N ASN A 5 3.97 11.90 -2.12
CA ASN A 5 5.19 12.14 -1.37
C ASN A 5 6.20 11.03 -1.72
N HIS A 6 6.92 11.17 -2.84
CA HIS A 6 7.94 10.24 -3.31
C HIS A 6 9.20 10.27 -2.41
N THR A 7 8.98 10.07 -1.11
CA THR A 7 10.10 9.85 -0.21
C THR A 7 10.63 8.45 -0.51
N LYS A 8 11.91 8.35 -0.93
CA LYS A 8 12.60 7.07 -1.16
C LYS A 8 12.66 6.28 0.16
N LYS A 9 11.54 5.61 0.50
CA LYS A 9 11.39 4.89 1.77
C LYS A 9 12.35 3.70 1.86
N TYR A 10 12.54 3.01 0.74
CA TYR A 10 13.34 1.78 0.66
C TYR A 10 14.86 2.04 0.61
N THR A 11 15.29 3.28 0.35
CA THR A 11 16.70 3.68 0.30
C THR A 11 17.10 4.64 1.42
N ALA A 12 16.36 4.63 2.53
CA ALA A 12 16.63 5.50 3.68
C ALA A 12 18.03 5.27 4.25
N LYS A 13 18.82 6.34 4.40
CA LYS A 13 20.16 6.29 4.99
C LYS A 13 20.15 6.15 6.54
N ASN A 14 19.03 6.50 7.18
CA ASN A 14 18.90 6.40 8.65
C ASN A 14 18.68 4.92 9.04
N PRO A 15 19.54 4.31 9.88
CA PRO A 15 19.45 2.90 10.26
C PRO A 15 18.13 2.53 10.93
N ALA A 16 17.55 3.42 11.75
CA ALA A 16 16.28 3.15 12.42
C ALA A 16 15.12 3.12 11.43
N ILE A 17 15.08 4.06 10.47
CA ILE A 17 14.06 4.07 9.41
C ILE A 17 14.22 2.84 8.53
N LYS A 18 15.45 2.50 8.15
CA LYS A 18 15.75 1.30 7.37
C LYS A 18 15.23 0.05 8.07
N TRP A 19 15.55 -0.14 9.34
CA TRP A 19 15.09 -1.28 10.15
C TRP A 19 13.56 -1.37 10.24
N LEU A 20 12.87 -0.24 10.47
CA LEU A 20 11.40 -0.19 10.48
C LEU A 20 10.81 -0.59 9.12
N THR A 21 11.38 -0.06 8.03
CA THR A 21 10.92 -0.37 6.66
C THR A 21 11.16 -1.84 6.30
N GLU A 22 12.31 -2.39 6.67
CA GLU A 22 12.61 -3.82 6.45
C GLU A 22 11.63 -4.72 7.21
N ARG A 23 11.30 -4.39 8.47
CA ARG A 23 10.28 -5.12 9.24
C ARG A 23 8.89 -5.03 8.61
N PHE A 24 8.53 -3.84 8.12
CA PHE A 24 7.27 -3.64 7.42
C PHE A 24 7.21 -4.51 6.16
N VAL A 25 8.23 -4.46 5.31
CA VAL A 25 8.31 -5.25 4.07
C VAL A 25 8.32 -6.74 4.37
N ALA A 26 9.06 -7.19 5.36
CA ALA A 26 9.08 -8.61 5.77
C ALA A 26 7.69 -9.07 6.25
N ARG A 27 6.95 -8.21 6.97
CA ARG A 27 5.60 -8.53 7.42
C ARG A 27 4.60 -8.56 6.27
N LEU A 28 4.71 -7.62 5.32
CA LEU A 28 3.91 -7.61 4.10
C LEU A 28 4.15 -8.88 3.27
N ASP A 29 5.42 -9.22 3.04
CA ASP A 29 5.81 -10.43 2.30
C ASP A 29 5.31 -11.72 2.97
N GLY A 30 5.33 -11.77 4.30
CA GLY A 30 4.73 -12.87 5.06
C GLY A 30 3.22 -13.00 4.82
N LEU A 31 2.48 -11.88 4.75
CA LEU A 31 1.04 -11.89 4.43
C LEU A 31 0.78 -12.28 2.97
N VAL A 32 1.62 -11.85 2.04
CA VAL A 32 1.56 -12.32 0.65
C VAL A 32 1.81 -13.84 0.57
N GLY A 33 2.73 -14.36 1.41
CA GLY A 33 2.95 -15.79 1.58
C GLY A 33 1.70 -16.54 2.08
N ASP A 34 1.03 -16.00 3.11
CA ASP A 34 -0.23 -16.57 3.64
C ASP A 34 -1.33 -16.57 2.54
N ILE A 35 -1.43 -15.51 1.74
CA ILE A 35 -2.37 -15.40 0.61
C ILE A 35 -2.04 -16.45 -0.46
N SER A 36 -0.76 -16.65 -0.77
CA SER A 36 -0.31 -17.67 -1.74
C SER A 36 -0.61 -19.10 -1.26
N ALA A 37 -0.74 -19.32 0.05
CA ALA A 37 -1.05 -20.60 0.67
C ALA A 37 -2.54 -20.75 1.02
N ASP A 38 -3.39 -19.76 0.69
CA ASP A 38 -4.84 -19.86 0.94
C ASP A 38 -5.47 -20.94 0.07
N SER A 39 -6.66 -21.38 0.45
CA SER A 39 -7.44 -22.40 -0.27
C SER A 39 -7.72 -22.04 -1.75
N VAL A 40 -7.74 -20.76 -2.06
CA VAL A 40 -7.73 -20.22 -3.41
C VAL A 40 -6.59 -19.20 -3.50
N PRO A 41 -5.39 -19.62 -3.93
CA PRO A 41 -4.22 -18.76 -3.97
C PRO A 41 -4.33 -17.68 -5.03
N ALA A 42 -3.68 -16.55 -4.78
CA ALA A 42 -3.54 -15.50 -5.78
C ALA A 42 -2.54 -15.89 -6.87
N THR A 43 -2.78 -15.41 -8.07
CA THR A 43 -1.96 -15.66 -9.27
C THR A 43 -1.77 -14.43 -10.15
N ASN A 44 -2.62 -13.41 -10.02
CA ASN A 44 -2.63 -12.20 -10.85
C ASN A 44 -2.72 -10.93 -9.99
N PRO A 45 -1.59 -10.49 -9.40
CA PRO A 45 -1.56 -9.36 -8.49
C PRO A 45 -1.48 -8.00 -9.18
N LEU A 46 -2.15 -7.01 -8.56
CA LEU A 46 -2.03 -5.57 -8.85
C LEU A 46 -1.49 -4.85 -7.61
N GLU A 47 -0.51 -3.97 -7.78
CA GLU A 47 -0.15 -2.95 -6.79
C GLU A 47 -0.68 -1.58 -7.23
N VAL A 48 -1.46 -0.93 -6.35
CA VAL A 48 -1.92 0.45 -6.51
C VAL A 48 -1.09 1.34 -5.59
N GLY A 49 -0.43 2.35 -6.17
CA GLY A 49 0.59 3.15 -5.50
C GLY A 49 1.95 2.48 -5.54
N ALA A 50 2.37 2.00 -6.71
CA ALA A 50 3.58 1.20 -6.89
C ALA A 50 4.88 1.95 -6.52
N GLY A 51 4.87 3.28 -6.53
CA GLY A 51 6.04 4.09 -6.21
C GLY A 51 7.28 3.61 -6.98
N GLU A 52 8.35 3.31 -6.26
CA GLU A 52 9.62 2.81 -6.84
C GLU A 52 9.48 1.40 -7.47
N GLY A 53 8.36 0.68 -7.33
CA GLY A 53 8.12 -0.64 -7.88
C GLY A 53 8.75 -1.81 -7.08
N VAL A 54 9.11 -1.57 -5.82
CA VAL A 54 9.77 -2.59 -4.98
C VAL A 54 8.82 -3.75 -4.66
N ILE A 55 7.58 -3.45 -4.31
CA ILE A 55 6.57 -4.47 -3.98
C ILE A 55 6.09 -5.15 -5.26
N SER A 56 5.86 -4.40 -6.34
CA SER A 56 5.53 -4.98 -7.66
C SER A 56 6.56 -6.00 -8.12
N LEU A 57 7.86 -5.70 -7.96
CA LEU A 57 8.92 -6.63 -8.31
C LEU A 57 8.87 -7.92 -7.46
N LYS A 58 8.68 -7.79 -6.14
CA LYS A 58 8.53 -8.95 -5.24
C LYS A 58 7.32 -9.81 -5.60
N MET A 59 6.20 -9.19 -5.97
CA MET A 59 5.03 -9.92 -6.45
C MET A 59 5.31 -10.62 -7.77
N HIS A 60 6.00 -9.96 -8.70
CA HIS A 60 6.41 -10.59 -9.97
C HIS A 60 7.32 -11.80 -9.73
N GLU A 61 8.30 -11.69 -8.85
CA GLU A 61 9.19 -12.79 -8.48
C GLU A 61 8.44 -13.99 -7.88
N ARG A 62 7.36 -13.73 -7.13
CA ARG A 62 6.55 -14.76 -6.47
C ARG A 62 5.52 -15.41 -7.40
N PHE A 63 4.83 -14.62 -8.20
CA PHE A 63 3.67 -15.05 -9.00
C PHE A 63 3.97 -15.21 -10.49
N GLY A 64 5.17 -14.85 -10.94
CA GLY A 64 5.56 -14.85 -12.37
C GLY A 64 4.98 -13.67 -13.16
N THR A 65 4.10 -12.89 -12.56
CA THR A 65 3.49 -11.67 -13.13
C THR A 65 3.16 -10.67 -12.04
N ALA A 66 3.09 -9.39 -12.37
CA ALA A 66 2.51 -8.34 -11.54
C ALA A 66 2.20 -7.11 -12.39
N VAL A 67 1.20 -6.36 -11.98
CA VAL A 67 0.89 -5.02 -12.50
C VAL A 67 1.15 -4.00 -11.40
N GLY A 68 1.88 -2.92 -11.70
CA GLY A 68 2.08 -1.78 -10.82
C GLY A 68 1.44 -0.52 -11.39
N LEU A 69 0.65 0.19 -10.60
CA LEU A 69 0.00 1.43 -11.00
C LEU A 69 0.36 2.55 -10.05
N ASP A 70 0.69 3.73 -10.58
CA ASP A 70 0.87 4.96 -9.79
C ASP A 70 0.47 6.19 -10.59
N LEU A 71 0.35 7.32 -9.91
CA LEU A 71 0.11 8.61 -10.56
C LEU A 71 1.25 8.97 -11.53
N PRO A 72 0.98 9.76 -12.59
CA PRO A 72 2.03 10.18 -13.50
C PRO A 72 3.15 10.96 -12.80
N ASP A 73 4.35 10.39 -12.81
CA ASP A 73 5.58 11.04 -12.32
C ASP A 73 6.78 10.65 -13.20
N ALA A 74 7.57 11.65 -13.60
CA ALA A 74 8.71 11.44 -14.49
C ALA A 74 9.83 10.61 -13.82
N GLY A 75 10.00 10.72 -12.51
CA GLY A 75 10.99 9.97 -11.73
C GLY A 75 10.68 8.49 -11.67
N LEU A 76 9.41 8.12 -11.54
CA LEU A 76 8.99 6.71 -11.43
C LEU A 76 9.33 5.91 -12.69
N ARG A 77 9.24 6.50 -13.87
CA ARG A 77 9.61 5.79 -15.12
C ARG A 77 11.06 5.31 -15.13
N ALA A 78 11.98 6.07 -14.53
CA ALA A 78 13.38 5.65 -14.42
C ALA A 78 13.54 4.50 -13.42
N GLU A 79 12.85 4.57 -12.28
CA GLU A 79 12.84 3.50 -11.28
C GLU A 79 12.26 2.20 -11.86
N TRP A 80 11.14 2.26 -12.57
CA TRP A 80 10.50 1.09 -13.20
C TRP A 80 11.38 0.43 -14.27
N ARG A 81 12.10 1.23 -15.07
CA ARG A 81 13.07 0.68 -16.02
C ARG A 81 14.21 -0.10 -15.34
N SER A 82 14.58 0.28 -14.12
CA SER A 82 15.61 -0.42 -13.35
C SER A 82 15.09 -1.71 -12.68
N ARG A 83 13.76 -1.95 -12.71
CA ARG A 83 13.09 -3.11 -12.13
C ARG A 83 12.22 -3.82 -13.18
N PRO A 84 12.85 -4.47 -14.17
CA PRO A 84 12.12 -5.19 -15.22
C PRO A 84 11.35 -6.38 -14.64
N GLY A 85 10.27 -6.75 -15.30
CA GLY A 85 9.41 -7.88 -14.94
C GLY A 85 7.96 -7.45 -14.79
N PRO A 86 7.58 -6.63 -13.79
CA PRO A 86 6.21 -6.12 -13.66
C PRO A 86 5.80 -5.23 -14.84
N HIS A 87 4.51 -5.23 -15.13
CA HIS A 87 3.90 -4.27 -16.06
C HIS A 87 3.50 -3.00 -15.30
N TYR A 88 4.11 -1.87 -15.66
CA TYR A 88 3.80 -0.60 -15.00
C TYR A 88 2.96 0.32 -15.87
N LEU A 89 1.99 0.99 -15.24
CA LEU A 89 1.16 1.99 -15.91
C LEU A 89 0.85 3.17 -14.96
N HIS A 90 0.43 4.27 -15.55
CA HIS A 90 -0.02 5.42 -14.80
C HIS A 90 -1.55 5.42 -14.68
N GLY A 91 -2.06 5.74 -13.48
CA GLY A 91 -3.50 5.81 -13.21
C GLY A 91 -3.77 6.42 -11.85
N ASP A 92 -5.04 6.72 -11.61
CA ASP A 92 -5.56 7.27 -10.36
C ASP A 92 -6.21 6.16 -9.54
N ALA A 93 -5.86 6.06 -8.25
CA ALA A 93 -6.44 5.08 -7.33
C ALA A 93 -7.95 5.29 -7.08
N GLU A 94 -8.45 6.52 -7.27
CA GLU A 94 -9.87 6.85 -7.16
C GLU A 94 -10.66 6.53 -8.45
N ASN A 95 -9.97 6.15 -9.56
CA ASN A 95 -10.58 5.77 -10.84
C ASN A 95 -9.65 4.83 -11.61
N LEU A 96 -9.64 3.55 -11.23
CA LEU A 96 -8.73 2.55 -11.78
C LEU A 96 -9.09 2.14 -13.20
N PRO A 97 -8.15 2.14 -14.17
CA PRO A 97 -8.40 1.85 -15.58
C PRO A 97 -8.49 0.34 -15.86
N PHE A 98 -9.16 -0.40 -14.98
CA PHE A 98 -9.30 -1.85 -15.06
C PHE A 98 -10.77 -2.25 -15.00
N ARG A 99 -11.10 -3.41 -15.55
CA ARG A 99 -12.43 -4.01 -15.43
C ARG A 99 -12.64 -4.57 -14.02
N ASP A 100 -13.91 -4.78 -13.69
CA ASP A 100 -14.30 -5.43 -12.45
C ASP A 100 -13.66 -6.82 -12.34
N GLU A 101 -13.20 -7.15 -11.13
CA GLU A 101 -12.64 -8.46 -10.77
C GLU A 101 -11.46 -8.94 -11.64
N GLN A 102 -10.70 -7.99 -12.18
CA GLN A 102 -9.58 -8.29 -13.08
C GLN A 102 -8.41 -8.96 -12.37
N PHE A 103 -8.23 -8.68 -11.08
CA PHE A 103 -7.09 -9.15 -10.27
C PHE A 103 -7.57 -9.99 -9.10
N ASP A 104 -6.88 -11.07 -8.79
CA ASP A 104 -7.20 -11.91 -7.63
C ASP A 104 -6.53 -11.44 -6.32
N LEU A 105 -5.51 -10.59 -6.42
CA LEU A 105 -4.87 -9.87 -5.32
C LEU A 105 -4.67 -8.41 -5.69
N VAL A 106 -5.20 -7.50 -4.88
CA VAL A 106 -4.89 -6.08 -4.96
C VAL A 106 -4.16 -5.64 -3.71
N VAL A 107 -2.97 -5.09 -3.89
CA VAL A 107 -2.10 -4.54 -2.86
C VAL A 107 -2.12 -3.03 -2.95
N CYS A 108 -2.41 -2.34 -1.84
CA CYS A 108 -2.40 -0.87 -1.78
C CYS A 108 -1.75 -0.44 -0.46
N VAL A 109 -0.52 0.07 -0.56
CA VAL A 109 0.37 0.30 0.58
C VAL A 109 0.71 1.76 0.70
N GLU A 110 0.25 2.40 1.81
CA GLU A 110 0.56 3.82 2.10
C GLU A 110 0.07 4.77 0.99
N VAL A 111 -1.18 4.59 0.57
CA VAL A 111 -1.84 5.40 -0.46
C VAL A 111 -3.14 6.03 0.05
N LEU A 112 -3.99 5.25 0.74
CA LEU A 112 -5.33 5.68 1.16
C LEU A 112 -5.30 6.95 2.03
N GLU A 113 -4.23 7.15 2.81
CA GLU A 113 -4.05 8.35 3.62
C GLU A 113 -3.85 9.63 2.79
N HIS A 114 -3.48 9.49 1.52
CA HIS A 114 -3.24 10.60 0.60
C HIS A 114 -4.46 10.94 -0.27
N LEU A 115 -5.45 10.05 -0.36
CA LEU A 115 -6.60 10.24 -1.24
C LEU A 115 -7.54 11.34 -0.71
N ARG A 116 -8.19 12.05 -1.62
CA ARG A 116 -9.21 13.04 -1.28
C ARG A 116 -10.52 12.36 -0.86
N ASP A 117 -10.86 11.28 -1.56
CA ASP A 117 -11.96 10.38 -1.21
C ASP A 117 -11.44 8.95 -1.01
N PRO A 118 -10.94 8.62 0.20
CA PRO A 118 -10.44 7.27 0.46
C PRO A 118 -11.52 6.20 0.33
N ALA A 119 -12.80 6.55 0.49
CA ALA A 119 -13.90 5.62 0.29
C ALA A 119 -14.10 5.30 -1.21
N ALA A 120 -13.93 6.29 -2.09
CA ALA A 120 -13.91 6.04 -3.53
C ALA A 120 -12.73 5.13 -3.89
N GLY A 121 -11.52 5.42 -3.39
CA GLY A 121 -10.36 4.56 -3.60
C GLY A 121 -10.60 3.14 -3.10
N LEU A 122 -11.12 2.96 -1.90
CA LEU A 122 -11.43 1.62 -1.36
C LEU A 122 -12.44 0.86 -2.21
N ARG A 123 -13.50 1.54 -2.72
CA ARG A 123 -14.48 0.94 -3.63
C ARG A 123 -13.83 0.51 -4.96
N GLU A 124 -12.93 1.31 -5.53
CA GLU A 124 -12.21 0.97 -6.74
C GLU A 124 -11.27 -0.23 -6.54
N LEU A 125 -10.50 -0.26 -5.43
CA LEU A 125 -9.69 -1.41 -5.07
C LEU A 125 -10.54 -2.69 -4.97
N ALA A 126 -11.70 -2.61 -4.32
CA ALA A 126 -12.63 -3.73 -4.21
C ALA A 126 -13.28 -4.09 -5.55
N ARG A 127 -13.60 -3.10 -6.40
CA ARG A 127 -14.21 -3.35 -7.72
C ARG A 127 -13.30 -4.18 -8.61
N VAL A 128 -12.02 -3.81 -8.68
CA VAL A 128 -11.04 -4.49 -9.55
C VAL A 128 -10.53 -5.80 -8.96
N THR A 129 -10.80 -6.06 -7.68
CA THR A 129 -10.41 -7.30 -6.97
C THR A 129 -11.49 -8.36 -7.13
N SER A 130 -11.09 -9.59 -7.46
CA SER A 130 -11.98 -10.77 -7.39
C SER A 130 -11.93 -11.45 -6.01
N ARG A 131 -10.85 -11.25 -5.19
CA ARG A 131 -10.73 -11.99 -3.93
C ARG A 131 -9.95 -11.30 -2.84
N HIS A 132 -8.63 -11.08 -2.99
CA HIS A 132 -7.76 -10.66 -1.91
C HIS A 132 -7.42 -9.17 -1.97
N LEU A 133 -7.59 -8.49 -0.84
CA LEU A 133 -7.16 -7.11 -0.59
C LEU A 133 -6.07 -7.12 0.48
N LEU A 134 -4.92 -6.52 0.19
CA LEU A 134 -3.83 -6.32 1.14
C LEU A 134 -3.52 -4.83 1.22
N LEU A 135 -3.98 -4.19 2.29
CA LEU A 135 -4.02 -2.74 2.44
C LEU A 135 -3.19 -2.30 3.63
N SER A 136 -2.47 -1.18 3.54
CA SER A 136 -1.82 -0.59 4.69
C SER A 136 -1.95 0.92 4.77
N VAL A 137 -1.90 1.42 5.99
CA VAL A 137 -1.89 2.85 6.34
C VAL A 137 -1.01 3.08 7.57
N PRO A 138 -0.51 4.32 7.79
CA PRO A 138 0.11 4.70 9.05
C PRO A 138 -0.86 4.51 10.23
N HIS A 139 -0.34 3.95 11.34
CA HIS A 139 -1.13 3.73 12.56
C HIS A 139 -1.09 4.98 13.44
N GLU A 140 -2.20 5.70 13.52
CA GLU A 140 -2.33 6.87 14.39
C GLU A 140 -2.85 6.50 15.79
N PRO A 141 -2.39 7.19 16.84
CA PRO A 141 -1.53 8.39 16.85
C PRO A 141 -0.01 8.12 16.84
N PHE A 142 0.41 6.88 16.75
CA PHE A 142 1.83 6.48 16.90
C PHE A 142 2.74 7.04 15.81
N PHE A 143 2.25 7.13 14.58
CA PHE A 143 3.03 7.66 13.47
C PHE A 143 3.37 9.14 13.68
N ARG A 144 2.37 9.96 14.05
CA ARG A 144 2.55 11.39 14.37
C ARG A 144 3.43 11.56 15.61
N GLY A 145 3.23 10.74 16.64
CA GLY A 145 4.06 10.75 17.85
C GLY A 145 5.54 10.49 17.54
N SER A 146 5.84 9.53 16.67
CA SER A 146 7.22 9.24 16.22
C SER A 146 7.85 10.42 15.47
N ASN A 147 7.08 11.10 14.63
CA ASN A 147 7.57 12.29 13.92
C ASN A 147 7.90 13.40 14.90
N LEU A 148 7.04 13.66 15.89
CA LEU A 148 7.29 14.66 16.93
C LEU A 148 8.53 14.34 17.77
N LEU A 149 8.67 13.09 18.22
CA LEU A 149 9.82 12.64 19.02
C LEU A 149 11.15 12.77 18.26
N THR A 150 11.11 12.68 16.92
CA THR A 150 12.29 12.85 16.06
C THR A 150 12.47 14.28 15.56
N GLY A 151 11.68 15.24 16.06
CA GLY A 151 11.71 16.66 15.65
C GLY A 151 11.21 16.90 14.23
N ARG A 152 10.51 15.94 13.63
CA ARG A 152 9.94 16.05 12.28
C ARG A 152 8.54 16.64 12.33
N TYR A 153 8.25 17.52 11.39
CA TYR A 153 6.91 18.10 11.19
C TYR A 153 6.29 18.69 12.47
N VAL A 154 7.11 19.36 13.29
CA VAL A 154 6.68 19.90 14.59
C VAL A 154 5.57 20.95 14.42
N LYS A 155 5.65 21.78 13.38
CA LYS A 155 4.63 22.79 13.06
C LYS A 155 3.28 22.17 12.70
N GLU A 156 3.30 21.01 12.07
CA GLU A 156 2.14 20.23 11.63
C GLU A 156 1.72 19.19 12.70
N LEU A 157 2.17 19.37 13.96
CA LEU A 157 1.91 18.44 15.07
C LEU A 157 2.24 16.99 14.72
N GLY A 158 3.38 16.78 14.03
CA GLY A 158 3.85 15.47 13.59
C GLY A 158 3.16 14.90 12.35
N ASN A 159 2.18 15.61 11.77
CA ASN A 159 1.52 15.16 10.57
C ASN A 159 2.47 15.24 9.36
N THR A 160 2.58 14.16 8.60
CA THR A 160 3.36 14.17 7.36
C THR A 160 2.63 14.98 6.30
N PRO A 161 3.30 15.91 5.60
CA PRO A 161 2.68 16.64 4.51
C PRO A 161 2.06 15.69 3.47
N GLY A 162 0.81 15.92 3.12
CA GLY A 162 0.05 15.09 2.18
C GLY A 162 -0.77 13.97 2.83
N HIS A 163 -0.64 13.70 4.14
CA HIS A 163 -1.56 12.81 4.84
C HIS A 163 -2.86 13.56 5.14
N LEU A 164 -3.90 13.28 4.37
CA LEU A 164 -5.23 13.88 4.50
C LEU A 164 -6.11 13.07 5.46
N ASN A 165 -5.91 11.75 5.49
CA ASN A 165 -6.70 10.81 6.26
C ASN A 165 -5.86 10.10 7.32
N HIS A 166 -6.49 9.76 8.45
CA HIS A 166 -5.81 9.20 9.61
C HIS A 166 -6.65 8.09 10.22
N TRP A 167 -6.04 6.94 10.50
CA TRP A 167 -6.73 5.81 11.11
C TRP A 167 -5.98 5.26 12.32
N THR A 168 -6.74 4.88 13.34
CA THR A 168 -6.29 3.85 14.29
C THR A 168 -6.41 2.48 13.63
N GLY A 169 -5.71 1.46 14.16
CA GLY A 169 -5.83 0.10 13.61
C GLY A 169 -7.27 -0.42 13.58
N ALA A 170 -8.05 -0.17 14.65
CA ALA A 170 -9.46 -0.56 14.71
C ALA A 170 -10.34 0.26 13.75
N GLY A 171 -10.03 1.55 13.56
CA GLY A 171 -10.73 2.40 12.59
C GLY A 171 -10.50 1.94 11.17
N PHE A 172 -9.26 1.59 10.83
CA PHE A 172 -8.91 1.06 9.52
C PHE A 172 -9.55 -0.30 9.25
N ALA A 173 -9.60 -1.18 10.25
CA ALA A 173 -10.28 -2.46 10.12
C ALA A 173 -11.79 -2.30 9.83
N ARG A 174 -12.48 -1.35 10.49
CA ARG A 174 -13.88 -1.05 10.19
C ARG A 174 -14.07 -0.48 8.77
N PHE A 175 -13.17 0.40 8.35
CA PHE A 175 -13.19 0.97 7.01
C PHE A 175 -13.02 -0.12 5.94
N VAL A 176 -12.06 -1.01 6.08
CA VAL A 176 -11.86 -2.13 5.15
C VAL A 176 -13.03 -3.12 5.18
N ALA A 177 -13.68 -3.30 6.33
CA ALA A 177 -14.83 -4.19 6.48
C ALA A 177 -16.07 -3.75 5.66
N GLU A 178 -16.10 -2.52 5.15
CA GLU A 178 -17.16 -2.05 4.24
C GLU A 178 -17.15 -2.79 2.88
N VAL A 179 -16.02 -3.35 2.47
CA VAL A 179 -15.86 -4.00 1.15
C VAL A 179 -15.41 -5.46 1.22
N GLY A 180 -15.09 -5.96 2.41
CA GLY A 180 -14.58 -7.33 2.54
C GLY A 180 -14.48 -7.82 3.97
N THR A 181 -14.35 -9.12 4.14
CA THR A 181 -14.13 -9.77 5.42
C THR A 181 -12.66 -9.68 5.81
N VAL A 182 -12.35 -9.02 6.94
CA VAL A 182 -10.98 -8.94 7.47
C VAL A 182 -10.51 -10.33 7.93
N ARG A 183 -9.45 -10.82 7.32
CA ARG A 183 -8.86 -12.15 7.59
C ARG A 183 -7.72 -12.06 8.60
N LYS A 184 -6.87 -11.04 8.45
CA LYS A 184 -5.70 -10.86 9.29
C LYS A 184 -5.33 -9.40 9.43
N ILE A 185 -4.94 -9.00 10.63
CA ILE A 185 -4.39 -7.68 10.93
C ILE A 185 -2.97 -7.85 11.43
N ALA A 186 -2.05 -7.08 10.89
CA ALA A 186 -0.68 -6.99 11.36
C ALA A 186 -0.34 -5.52 11.65
N SER A 187 0.36 -5.27 12.74
CA SER A 187 0.73 -3.92 13.16
C SER A 187 2.25 -3.80 13.35
N PRO A 188 3.04 -3.91 12.26
CA PRO A 188 4.46 -3.58 12.33
C PRO A 188 4.59 -2.09 12.57
N TYR A 189 5.02 -1.70 13.77
CA TYR A 189 5.14 -0.29 14.14
C TYR A 189 5.96 0.51 13.12
N PRO A 190 5.51 1.68 12.66
CA PRO A 190 4.29 2.41 13.05
C PRO A 190 3.12 2.26 12.04
N TRP A 191 2.93 1.10 11.41
CA TRP A 191 1.90 0.85 10.39
C TRP A 191 0.87 -0.18 10.82
N THR A 192 -0.28 -0.15 10.14
CA THR A 192 -1.29 -1.21 10.18
C THR A 192 -1.43 -1.81 8.78
N ILE A 193 -1.35 -3.15 8.68
CA ILE A 193 -1.57 -3.90 7.44
C ILE A 193 -2.78 -4.78 7.65
N ILE A 194 -3.69 -4.81 6.69
CA ILE A 194 -4.89 -5.64 6.71
C ILE A 194 -4.94 -6.51 5.46
N TRP A 195 -5.08 -7.81 5.67
CA TRP A 195 -5.54 -8.73 4.64
C TRP A 195 -7.04 -8.95 4.81
N ALA A 196 -7.80 -8.72 3.75
CA ALA A 196 -9.23 -8.99 3.68
C ALA A 196 -9.56 -9.80 2.42
N THR A 197 -10.68 -10.51 2.46
CA THR A 197 -11.29 -11.13 1.27
C THR A 197 -12.55 -10.36 0.90
N LYS A 198 -12.69 -9.99 -0.37
CA LYS A 198 -13.87 -9.31 -0.90
C LYS A 198 -15.15 -10.10 -0.58
N HIS A 199 -16.25 -9.38 -0.34
CA HIS A 199 -17.59 -9.97 -0.14
C HIS A 199 -18.10 -10.64 -1.42
#